data_f424b2b4114064c182bac870fff78694
#
_entry.id   f424b2b4114064c182bac870fff78694
#
_cell.length_a   1.000
_cell.length_b   1.000
_cell.length_c   1.000
_cell.angle_alpha   90.00
_cell.angle_beta   90.00
_cell.angle_gamma   90.00
#
_symmetry.space_group_name_H-M   'P 1'
#
loop_
_entity.id
_entity.type
_entity.pdbx_description
1 polymer ?
#
loop_
_entity_poly.entity_id
_entity_poly.type
_entity_poly.pdbx_seq_one_letter_code
_entity_poly.pdbx_strand_id
1 'polypeptide(L)'
;PSQVLYFLGAMMAGVVPVLLHEYLKEEDIAALLRERPIGGFLSDTCFDGLKMQPAGELWQMTGKETGADADFGVLTSGTSGLAKVLFRKEASWRDFFPVQNDIFHIDSHAVLYLSGSMAFTGNLNMLMAFLYAGGTIAGTEAVQPKTWMKDIGETQATHVYMIPSKLSALCRVRGKASSVTHILTGSQLMTKRILDALTRHFPMSRTILYYGASELSYVSYIEGKDILTHPSAVGRPFPGISIIIRDGEIYVDTPFAVDGAERPLTCHDMGRVDEEGMLYFLGRREDQYHIKGNHVSRQKVLSHLLMLPGVEEAEVIGEKQANGDDRLIAFLSGQVSASDARLMSLLAGRLRAWEIPHRILRVASIPKTSTGKTDRKRLLAMVKAVSLG
;
A
#
# COMPACT_ATOMS: atom_id res chain seq x y z
N PRO A 1 -2.54 10.15 -18.52
CA PRO A 1 -2.97 11.55 -18.30
C PRO A 1 -4.46 11.75 -18.57
N SER A 2 -5.02 11.15 -19.64
CA SER A 2 -6.42 11.32 -20.02
C SER A 2 -7.41 10.90 -18.93
N GLN A 3 -7.20 9.77 -18.26
CA GLN A 3 -8.06 9.30 -17.16
C GLN A 3 -8.24 10.35 -16.05
N VAL A 4 -7.17 11.07 -15.70
CA VAL A 4 -7.21 12.12 -14.66
C VAL A 4 -8.08 13.29 -15.13
N LEU A 5 -7.93 13.71 -16.39
CA LEU A 5 -8.73 14.79 -16.95
C LEU A 5 -10.22 14.44 -17.01
N TYR A 6 -10.56 13.21 -17.39
CA TYR A 6 -11.94 12.72 -17.36
C TYR A 6 -12.48 12.63 -15.94
N PHE A 7 -11.66 12.19 -14.99
CA PHE A 7 -12.04 12.12 -13.57
C PHE A 7 -12.38 13.52 -13.03
N LEU A 8 -11.48 14.48 -13.20
CA LEU A 8 -11.70 15.85 -12.74
C LEU A 8 -12.86 16.53 -13.49
N GLY A 9 -12.96 16.33 -14.81
CA GLY A 9 -14.06 16.84 -15.61
C GLY A 9 -15.42 16.31 -15.18
N ALA A 10 -15.50 15.02 -14.83
CA ALA A 10 -16.72 14.39 -14.31
C ALA A 10 -17.11 15.00 -12.95
N MET A 11 -16.16 15.18 -12.03
CA MET A 11 -16.41 15.85 -10.74
C MET A 11 -16.94 17.28 -10.98
N MET A 12 -16.33 18.05 -11.87
CA MET A 12 -16.78 19.41 -12.22
C MET A 12 -18.19 19.45 -12.84
N ALA A 13 -18.57 18.37 -13.53
CA ALA A 13 -19.90 18.20 -14.12
C ALA A 13 -20.95 17.69 -13.12
N GLY A 14 -20.59 17.48 -11.84
CA GLY A 14 -21.48 16.91 -10.82
C GLY A 14 -21.72 15.41 -10.97
N VAL A 15 -20.88 14.72 -11.74
CA VAL A 15 -20.90 13.25 -11.85
C VAL A 15 -19.92 12.67 -10.83
N VAL A 16 -20.27 11.56 -10.18
CA VAL A 16 -19.42 10.86 -9.20
C VAL A 16 -18.50 9.88 -9.92
N PRO A 17 -17.24 10.24 -10.23
CA PRO A 17 -16.33 9.36 -10.96
C PRO A 17 -15.69 8.30 -10.04
N VAL A 18 -15.38 7.15 -10.63
CA VAL A 18 -14.59 6.08 -10.04
C VAL A 18 -13.57 5.61 -11.07
N LEU A 19 -12.27 5.73 -10.76
CA LEU A 19 -11.23 5.18 -11.63
C LEU A 19 -11.13 3.68 -11.48
N LEU A 20 -11.07 2.96 -12.59
CA LEU A 20 -10.83 1.54 -12.63
C LEU A 20 -9.36 1.25 -12.99
N HIS A 21 -8.84 0.12 -12.49
CA HIS A 21 -7.49 -0.31 -12.84
C HIS A 21 -7.45 -0.86 -14.28
N GLU A 22 -6.41 -0.52 -15.02
CA GLU A 22 -6.19 -0.91 -16.42
C GLU A 22 -6.04 -2.43 -16.60
N TYR A 23 -5.69 -3.15 -15.52
CA TYR A 23 -5.53 -4.60 -15.54
C TYR A 23 -6.82 -5.39 -15.25
N LEU A 24 -7.94 -4.70 -14.97
CA LEU A 24 -9.21 -5.39 -14.78
C LEU A 24 -9.68 -6.02 -16.09
N LYS A 25 -10.09 -7.28 -15.99
CA LYS A 25 -10.66 -7.99 -17.12
C LYS A 25 -12.13 -7.59 -17.32
N GLU A 26 -12.64 -7.83 -18.51
CA GLU A 26 -14.02 -7.57 -18.85
C GLU A 26 -15.01 -8.21 -17.84
N GLU A 27 -14.71 -9.43 -17.39
CA GLU A 27 -15.51 -10.16 -16.38
C GLU A 27 -15.56 -9.41 -15.05
N ASP A 28 -14.44 -8.85 -14.59
CA ASP A 28 -14.34 -8.07 -13.35
C ASP A 28 -15.12 -6.76 -13.47
N ILE A 29 -15.00 -6.10 -14.63
CA ILE A 29 -15.73 -4.85 -14.93
C ILE A 29 -17.24 -5.15 -14.96
N ALA A 30 -17.66 -6.19 -15.65
CA ALA A 30 -19.05 -6.60 -15.71
C ALA A 30 -19.62 -6.95 -14.32
N ALA A 31 -18.85 -7.59 -13.47
CA ALA A 31 -19.23 -7.88 -12.10
C ALA A 31 -19.36 -6.61 -11.26
N LEU A 32 -18.40 -5.67 -11.37
CA LEU A 32 -18.47 -4.36 -10.71
C LEU A 32 -19.74 -3.59 -11.09
N LEU A 33 -20.05 -3.53 -12.39
CA LEU A 33 -21.22 -2.82 -12.90
C LEU A 33 -22.55 -3.43 -12.45
N ARG A 34 -22.58 -4.76 -12.22
CA ARG A 34 -23.77 -5.45 -11.70
C ARG A 34 -23.95 -5.32 -10.20
N GLU A 35 -22.85 -5.41 -9.45
CA GLU A 35 -22.87 -5.56 -7.98
C GLU A 35 -22.65 -4.26 -7.24
N ARG A 36 -22.26 -3.21 -7.93
CA ARG A 36 -21.99 -1.89 -7.34
C ARG A 36 -22.93 -0.82 -7.92
N PRO A 37 -23.23 0.23 -7.18
CA PRO A 37 -24.05 1.33 -7.65
C PRO A 37 -23.26 2.20 -8.64
N ILE A 38 -23.01 1.69 -9.85
CA ILE A 38 -22.32 2.38 -10.94
C ILE A 38 -23.31 2.66 -12.05
N GLY A 39 -23.56 3.95 -12.33
CA GLY A 39 -24.56 4.41 -13.30
C GLY A 39 -24.07 4.42 -14.75
N GLY A 40 -22.79 4.21 -15.00
CA GLY A 40 -22.23 4.20 -16.35
C GLY A 40 -20.75 3.81 -16.36
N PHE A 41 -20.23 3.56 -17.56
CA PHE A 41 -18.83 3.18 -17.76
C PHE A 41 -18.30 3.87 -19.03
N LEU A 42 -17.09 4.38 -18.96
CA LEU A 42 -16.38 5.06 -20.05
C LEU A 42 -15.00 4.42 -20.23
N SER A 43 -14.62 4.09 -21.46
CA SER A 43 -13.34 3.46 -21.80
C SER A 43 -12.84 3.85 -23.17
N ASP A 44 -11.52 3.81 -23.38
CA ASP A 44 -10.87 3.87 -24.69
C ASP A 44 -10.94 2.52 -25.43
N THR A 45 -11.34 1.46 -24.74
CA THR A 45 -11.47 0.09 -25.29
C THR A 45 -12.92 -0.31 -25.32
N CYS A 46 -13.39 -0.89 -26.44
CA CYS A 46 -14.69 -1.55 -26.53
C CYS A 46 -14.57 -2.96 -25.95
N PHE A 47 -15.46 -3.29 -25.03
CA PHE A 47 -15.59 -4.63 -24.46
C PHE A 47 -16.82 -5.32 -25.05
N ASP A 48 -16.63 -6.49 -25.70
CA ASP A 48 -17.67 -7.17 -26.47
C ASP A 48 -18.85 -7.67 -25.59
N GLY A 49 -18.58 -8.06 -24.35
CA GLY A 49 -19.60 -8.48 -23.39
C GLY A 49 -20.34 -7.32 -22.71
N LEU A 50 -19.92 -6.08 -22.91
CA LEU A 50 -20.60 -4.87 -22.41
C LEU A 50 -21.31 -4.18 -23.57
N LYS A 51 -22.56 -3.78 -23.37
CA LYS A 51 -23.34 -3.04 -24.37
C LYS A 51 -22.84 -1.58 -24.47
N MET A 52 -21.69 -1.39 -25.13
CA MET A 52 -21.05 -0.08 -25.27
C MET A 52 -21.45 0.59 -26.60
N GLN A 53 -21.46 1.92 -26.59
CA GLN A 53 -21.72 2.76 -27.73
C GLN A 53 -20.57 3.77 -27.93
N PRO A 54 -20.24 4.16 -29.18
CA PRO A 54 -19.25 5.19 -29.43
C PRO A 54 -19.62 6.52 -28.76
N ALA A 55 -18.64 7.20 -28.19
CA ALA A 55 -18.75 8.52 -27.58
C ALA A 55 -17.50 9.36 -27.92
N GLY A 56 -17.44 9.88 -29.13
CA GLY A 56 -16.24 10.52 -29.69
C GLY A 56 -15.12 9.50 -29.91
N GLU A 57 -13.97 9.71 -29.27
CA GLU A 57 -12.84 8.78 -29.30
C GLU A 57 -12.93 7.66 -28.24
N LEU A 58 -14.01 7.64 -27.45
CA LEU A 58 -14.22 6.70 -26.38
C LEU A 58 -15.45 5.81 -26.63
N TRP A 59 -15.59 4.81 -25.80
CA TRP A 59 -16.76 3.94 -25.71
C TRP A 59 -17.47 4.16 -24.38
N GLN A 60 -18.80 4.24 -24.40
CA GLN A 60 -19.62 4.43 -23.20
C GLN A 60 -20.70 3.36 -23.06
N MET A 61 -21.00 3.03 -21.80
CA MET A 61 -22.19 2.29 -21.41
C MET A 61 -22.96 3.15 -20.40
N THR A 62 -24.24 3.38 -20.66
CA THR A 62 -25.13 4.09 -19.74
C THR A 62 -25.92 3.08 -18.94
N GLY A 63 -25.92 3.21 -17.63
CA GLY A 63 -26.71 2.43 -16.68
C GLY A 63 -27.83 3.27 -16.04
N LYS A 64 -28.29 2.81 -14.87
CA LYS A 64 -29.30 3.54 -14.09
C LYS A 64 -28.59 4.61 -13.22
N GLU A 65 -29.26 5.73 -13.03
CA GLU A 65 -28.83 6.69 -12.00
C GLU A 65 -28.81 6.01 -10.62
N THR A 66 -27.74 6.23 -9.89
CA THR A 66 -27.48 5.55 -8.61
C THR A 66 -27.72 6.43 -7.40
N GLY A 67 -27.83 7.76 -7.59
CA GLY A 67 -28.16 8.73 -6.56
C GLY A 67 -27.16 8.77 -5.38
N ALA A 68 -25.89 8.46 -5.60
CA ALA A 68 -24.88 8.51 -4.56
C ALA A 68 -24.68 9.99 -4.14
N ASP A 69 -24.87 10.27 -2.84
CA ASP A 69 -24.52 11.59 -2.27
C ASP A 69 -23.02 11.62 -1.95
N ALA A 70 -22.18 11.68 -2.99
CA ALA A 70 -20.73 11.70 -2.93
C ALA A 70 -20.18 12.52 -4.10
N ASP A 71 -18.91 12.92 -4.01
CA ASP A 71 -18.24 13.67 -5.06
C ASP A 71 -17.36 12.79 -5.93
N PHE A 72 -16.83 11.68 -5.37
CA PHE A 72 -16.07 10.65 -6.09
C PHE A 72 -16.04 9.32 -5.34
N GLY A 73 -15.58 8.26 -6.01
CA GLY A 73 -15.35 6.98 -5.41
C GLY A 73 -13.93 6.46 -5.64
N VAL A 74 -13.44 5.63 -4.72
CA VAL A 74 -12.16 4.95 -4.81
C VAL A 74 -12.33 3.45 -4.69
N LEU A 75 -11.48 2.68 -5.38
CA LEU A 75 -11.50 1.22 -5.33
C LEU A 75 -10.59 0.71 -4.21
N THR A 76 -11.07 -0.32 -3.51
CA THR A 76 -10.25 -1.10 -2.59
C THR A 76 -10.31 -2.58 -2.96
N SER A 77 -9.22 -3.32 -2.69
CA SER A 77 -9.20 -4.76 -2.87
C SER A 77 -10.10 -5.41 -1.82
N GLY A 78 -11.31 -5.83 -2.23
CA GLY A 78 -12.22 -6.59 -1.36
C GLY A 78 -11.62 -7.94 -0.94
N THR A 79 -11.88 -8.37 0.30
CA THR A 79 -11.51 -9.70 0.81
C THR A 79 -12.26 -10.83 0.06
N SER A 80 -13.41 -10.52 -0.54
CA SER A 80 -14.24 -11.45 -1.35
C SER A 80 -13.76 -11.61 -2.79
N GLY A 81 -12.69 -10.91 -3.21
CA GLY A 81 -12.17 -10.98 -4.58
C GLY A 81 -12.64 -9.84 -5.48
N LEU A 82 -13.88 -9.38 -5.36
CA LEU A 82 -14.41 -8.23 -6.10
C LEU A 82 -14.04 -6.93 -5.37
N ALA A 83 -13.55 -5.94 -6.10
CA ALA A 83 -13.22 -4.63 -5.54
C ALA A 83 -14.46 -3.95 -4.92
N LYS A 84 -14.24 -3.23 -3.81
CA LYS A 84 -15.27 -2.39 -3.20
C LYS A 84 -15.09 -0.95 -3.70
N VAL A 85 -16.20 -0.26 -3.90
CA VAL A 85 -16.21 1.18 -4.13
C VAL A 85 -16.48 1.87 -2.80
N LEU A 86 -15.59 2.73 -2.39
CA LEU A 86 -15.74 3.61 -1.23
C LEU A 86 -16.04 5.01 -1.73
N PHE A 87 -17.18 5.54 -1.36
CA PHE A 87 -17.61 6.88 -1.73
C PHE A 87 -17.05 7.93 -0.78
N ARG A 88 -16.73 9.11 -1.32
CA ARG A 88 -16.14 10.21 -0.58
C ARG A 88 -16.75 11.54 -0.98
N LYS A 89 -16.89 12.43 0.00
CA LYS A 89 -17.00 13.86 -0.26
C LYS A 89 -15.60 14.44 -0.55
N GLU A 90 -15.52 15.37 -1.47
CA GLU A 90 -14.28 16.10 -1.78
C GLU A 90 -13.68 16.73 -0.52
N ALA A 91 -14.52 17.27 0.35
CA ALA A 91 -14.12 17.85 1.63
C ALA A 91 -13.27 16.91 2.50
N SER A 92 -13.52 15.58 2.45
CA SER A 92 -12.75 14.60 3.24
C SER A 92 -11.24 14.57 2.87
N TRP A 93 -10.88 15.03 1.68
CA TRP A 93 -9.48 15.17 1.25
C TRP A 93 -9.04 16.63 1.21
N ARG A 94 -9.84 17.51 0.63
CA ARG A 94 -9.54 18.95 0.52
C ARG A 94 -9.22 19.58 1.88
N ASP A 95 -10.01 19.29 2.89
CA ASP A 95 -9.82 19.88 4.23
C ASP A 95 -8.63 19.27 4.97
N PHE A 96 -8.14 18.10 4.54
CA PHE A 96 -6.92 17.47 5.04
C PHE A 96 -5.66 17.92 4.30
N PHE A 97 -5.75 18.36 3.05
CA PHE A 97 -4.57 18.75 2.26
C PHE A 97 -3.68 19.80 2.93
N PRO A 98 -4.17 20.82 3.64
CA PRO A 98 -3.27 21.73 4.35
C PRO A 98 -2.35 21.03 5.35
N VAL A 99 -2.88 20.09 6.13
CA VAL A 99 -2.11 19.29 7.11
C VAL A 99 -1.17 18.32 6.40
N GLN A 100 -1.68 17.61 5.40
CA GLN A 100 -0.91 16.66 4.60
C GLN A 100 0.27 17.34 3.90
N ASN A 101 0.01 18.48 3.24
CA ASN A 101 0.98 19.18 2.42
C ASN A 101 2.07 19.85 3.28
N ASP A 102 1.74 20.35 4.47
CA ASP A 102 2.71 20.85 5.43
C ASP A 102 3.70 19.74 5.84
N ILE A 103 3.20 18.56 6.24
CA ILE A 103 4.02 17.43 6.68
C ILE A 103 4.81 16.81 5.53
N PHE A 104 4.23 16.73 4.34
CA PHE A 104 4.88 16.16 3.16
C PHE A 104 5.70 17.17 2.37
N HIS A 105 5.72 18.43 2.82
CA HIS A 105 6.43 19.56 2.19
C HIS A 105 6.01 19.80 0.73
N ILE A 106 4.72 19.71 0.45
CA ILE A 106 4.14 19.90 -0.88
C ILE A 106 3.70 21.36 -1.04
N ASP A 107 4.31 22.05 -1.98
CA ASP A 107 4.00 23.41 -2.36
C ASP A 107 3.89 23.57 -3.90
N SER A 108 3.72 24.80 -4.39
CA SER A 108 3.60 25.09 -5.81
C SER A 108 4.87 24.85 -6.64
N HIS A 109 6.02 24.67 -6.00
CA HIS A 109 7.30 24.34 -6.65
C HIS A 109 7.56 22.83 -6.64
N ALA A 110 6.77 22.07 -5.90
CA ALA A 110 6.93 20.65 -5.78
C ALA A 110 6.61 19.92 -7.10
N VAL A 111 7.49 18.99 -7.48
CA VAL A 111 7.33 18.13 -8.65
C VAL A 111 7.21 16.70 -8.17
N LEU A 112 6.00 16.12 -8.27
CA LEU A 112 5.72 14.75 -7.91
C LEU A 112 6.11 13.79 -9.02
N TYR A 113 6.86 12.75 -8.70
CA TYR A 113 6.97 11.57 -9.53
C TYR A 113 6.23 10.39 -8.90
N LEU A 114 5.29 9.82 -9.64
CA LEU A 114 4.57 8.61 -9.23
C LEU A 114 4.50 7.59 -10.37
N SER A 115 4.30 6.33 -10.01
CA SER A 115 4.22 5.23 -10.99
C SER A 115 3.09 4.28 -10.63
N GLY A 116 2.31 3.90 -11.65
CA GLY A 116 1.22 2.94 -11.58
C GLY A 116 -0.16 3.60 -11.65
N SER A 117 -1.19 2.77 -11.57
CA SER A 117 -2.58 3.16 -11.80
C SER A 117 -3.07 4.26 -10.85
N MET A 118 -3.78 5.24 -11.40
CA MET A 118 -4.47 6.27 -10.63
C MET A 118 -5.69 5.75 -9.88
N ALA A 119 -6.14 4.53 -10.17
CA ALA A 119 -7.20 3.87 -9.42
C ALA A 119 -6.76 3.43 -8.01
N PHE A 120 -5.45 3.43 -7.69
CA PHE A 120 -4.99 3.30 -6.31
C PHE A 120 -5.27 4.58 -5.53
N THR A 121 -5.99 4.44 -4.41
CA THR A 121 -6.39 5.57 -3.55
C THR A 121 -5.23 6.50 -3.21
N GLY A 122 -4.06 5.93 -2.86
CA GLY A 122 -2.87 6.72 -2.52
C GLY A 122 -2.32 7.52 -3.71
N ASN A 123 -2.30 6.96 -4.93
CA ASN A 123 -1.86 7.67 -6.13
C ASN A 123 -2.81 8.83 -6.44
N LEU A 124 -4.12 8.57 -6.39
CA LEU A 124 -5.13 9.60 -6.65
C LEU A 124 -5.08 10.72 -5.61
N ASN A 125 -4.95 10.36 -4.32
CA ASN A 125 -4.83 11.35 -3.25
C ASN A 125 -3.59 12.23 -3.43
N MET A 126 -2.42 11.63 -3.70
CA MET A 126 -1.18 12.39 -3.95
C MET A 126 -1.32 13.32 -5.14
N LEU A 127 -1.89 12.82 -6.25
CA LEU A 127 -2.18 13.66 -7.42
C LEU A 127 -3.03 14.87 -7.05
N MET A 128 -4.15 14.66 -6.35
CA MET A 128 -5.04 15.74 -5.95
C MET A 128 -4.40 16.71 -4.96
N ALA A 129 -3.58 16.23 -4.02
CA ALA A 129 -2.86 17.07 -3.07
C ALA A 129 -1.85 18.00 -3.75
N PHE A 130 -1.12 17.49 -4.76
CA PHE A 130 -0.20 18.31 -5.54
C PHE A 130 -0.92 19.33 -6.42
N LEU A 131 -2.03 18.94 -7.06
CA LEU A 131 -2.88 19.88 -7.81
C LEU A 131 -3.45 20.98 -6.91
N TYR A 132 -3.89 20.61 -5.70
CA TYR A 132 -4.38 21.57 -4.70
C TYR A 132 -3.31 22.60 -4.31
N ALA A 133 -2.06 22.19 -4.19
CA ALA A 133 -0.92 23.06 -3.88
C ALA A 133 -0.43 23.87 -5.10
N GLY A 134 -0.91 23.60 -6.32
CA GLY A 134 -0.39 24.17 -7.56
C GLY A 134 0.93 23.56 -8.03
N GLY A 135 1.29 22.39 -7.51
CA GLY A 135 2.49 21.64 -7.87
C GLY A 135 2.40 20.96 -9.24
N THR A 136 3.51 20.37 -9.67
CA THR A 136 3.62 19.66 -10.94
C THR A 136 3.58 18.14 -10.72
N ILE A 137 2.95 17.41 -11.66
CA ILE A 137 2.86 15.97 -11.60
C ILE A 137 3.55 15.36 -12.82
N ALA A 138 4.51 14.49 -12.56
CA ALA A 138 5.17 13.66 -13.53
C ALA A 138 4.92 12.19 -13.19
N GLY A 139 4.88 11.32 -14.18
CA GLY A 139 4.68 9.90 -13.92
C GLY A 139 4.64 9.09 -15.19
N THR A 140 4.65 7.77 -14.99
CA THR A 140 4.60 6.80 -16.08
C THR A 140 3.77 5.58 -15.67
N GLU A 141 3.13 4.97 -16.64
CA GLU A 141 2.49 3.65 -16.51
C GLU A 141 3.54 2.52 -16.63
N ALA A 142 4.73 2.84 -17.16
CA ALA A 142 5.80 1.85 -17.30
C ALA A 142 6.18 1.25 -15.93
N VAL A 143 6.35 -0.06 -15.89
CA VAL A 143 6.72 -0.81 -14.66
C VAL A 143 8.23 -1.08 -14.57
N GLN A 144 9.05 -0.38 -15.36
CA GLN A 144 10.49 -0.59 -15.48
C GLN A 144 11.28 0.39 -14.59
N PRO A 145 12.05 -0.08 -13.61
CA PRO A 145 12.82 0.79 -12.71
C PRO A 145 13.85 1.69 -13.43
N LYS A 146 14.39 1.27 -14.57
CA LYS A 146 15.30 2.09 -15.39
C LYS A 146 14.58 3.32 -15.95
N THR A 147 13.36 3.14 -16.44
CA THR A 147 12.50 4.25 -16.92
C THR A 147 12.19 5.20 -15.77
N TRP A 148 11.80 4.70 -14.59
CA TRP A 148 11.54 5.54 -13.44
C TRP A 148 12.72 6.41 -13.04
N MET A 149 13.94 5.82 -12.98
CA MET A 149 15.15 6.57 -12.61
C MET A 149 15.47 7.66 -13.63
N LYS A 150 15.30 7.37 -14.91
CA LYS A 150 15.48 8.32 -16.02
C LYS A 150 14.47 9.47 -15.89
N ASP A 151 13.18 9.14 -15.78
CA ASP A 151 12.09 10.12 -15.73
C ASP A 151 12.22 11.04 -14.50
N ILE A 152 12.57 10.49 -13.32
CA ILE A 152 12.83 11.28 -12.11
C ILE A 152 13.92 12.33 -12.35
N GLY A 153 15.00 11.96 -13.06
CA GLY A 153 16.07 12.87 -13.39
C GLY A 153 15.67 13.91 -14.44
N GLU A 154 14.97 13.51 -15.50
CA GLU A 154 14.54 14.40 -16.59
C GLU A 154 13.48 15.42 -16.15
N THR A 155 12.55 15.00 -15.30
CA THR A 155 11.50 15.88 -14.77
C THR A 155 11.96 16.74 -13.60
N GLN A 156 13.19 16.55 -13.11
CA GLN A 156 13.71 17.20 -11.91
C GLN A 156 12.75 17.02 -10.72
N ALA A 157 12.20 15.81 -10.57
CA ALA A 157 11.25 15.51 -9.50
C ALA A 157 11.84 15.84 -8.12
N THR A 158 11.07 16.53 -7.30
CA THR A 158 11.40 16.86 -5.91
C THR A 158 10.83 15.83 -4.93
N HIS A 159 9.71 15.22 -5.30
CA HIS A 159 9.00 14.22 -4.52
C HIS A 159 8.85 12.93 -5.31
N VAL A 160 9.14 11.80 -4.66
CA VAL A 160 8.89 10.46 -5.22
C VAL A 160 7.88 9.74 -4.33
N TYR A 161 6.73 9.36 -4.91
CA TYR A 161 5.72 8.58 -4.23
C TYR A 161 5.67 7.16 -4.77
N MET A 162 6.11 6.20 -3.98
CA MET A 162 6.12 4.76 -4.33
C MET A 162 6.03 3.89 -3.08
N ILE A 163 5.45 2.70 -3.21
CA ILE A 163 5.49 1.68 -2.15
C ILE A 163 6.92 1.11 -1.99
N PRO A 164 7.29 0.62 -0.79
CA PRO A 164 8.65 0.13 -0.50
C PRO A 164 9.19 -0.92 -1.47
N SER A 165 8.35 -1.81 -2.00
CA SER A 165 8.78 -2.80 -3.00
C SER A 165 9.22 -2.16 -4.33
N LYS A 166 8.54 -1.11 -4.81
CA LYS A 166 8.96 -0.34 -5.99
C LYS A 166 10.23 0.47 -5.72
N LEU A 167 10.35 1.08 -4.54
CA LEU A 167 11.57 1.77 -4.10
C LEU A 167 12.76 0.81 -4.06
N SER A 168 12.57 -0.41 -3.56
CA SER A 168 13.58 -1.46 -3.58
C SER A 168 14.01 -1.82 -5.00
N ALA A 169 13.07 -1.93 -5.95
CA ALA A 169 13.37 -2.20 -7.35
C ALA A 169 14.12 -1.02 -8.01
N LEU A 170 13.70 0.22 -7.71
CA LEU A 170 14.35 1.44 -8.19
C LEU A 170 15.80 1.52 -7.73
N CYS A 171 16.09 1.13 -6.48
CA CYS A 171 17.44 1.12 -5.92
C CYS A 171 18.38 0.04 -6.49
N ARG A 172 17.88 -0.87 -7.32
CA ARG A 172 18.72 -1.88 -8.02
C ARG A 172 19.30 -1.37 -9.34
N VAL A 173 18.80 -0.27 -9.87
CA VAL A 173 19.32 0.33 -11.10
C VAL A 173 20.33 1.42 -10.78
N ARG A 174 21.25 1.69 -11.73
CA ARG A 174 22.21 2.77 -11.60
C ARG A 174 21.52 4.11 -11.81
N GLY A 175 21.92 5.12 -11.06
CA GLY A 175 21.43 6.49 -11.18
C GLY A 175 21.46 7.23 -9.85
N LYS A 176 21.46 8.55 -9.94
CA LYS A 176 21.28 9.47 -8.81
C LYS A 176 20.43 10.63 -9.27
N ALA A 177 19.59 11.13 -8.38
CA ALA A 177 18.81 12.36 -8.61
C ALA A 177 18.86 13.23 -7.35
N SER A 178 19.67 14.29 -7.40
CA SER A 178 19.82 15.24 -6.30
C SER A 178 18.65 16.22 -6.20
N SER A 179 17.78 16.27 -7.20
CA SER A 179 16.53 17.04 -7.17
C SER A 179 15.53 16.50 -6.15
N VAL A 180 15.58 15.18 -5.88
CA VAL A 180 14.64 14.54 -4.95
C VAL A 180 14.95 14.93 -3.51
N THR A 181 14.04 15.65 -2.90
CA THR A 181 14.11 16.11 -1.50
C THR A 181 13.23 15.29 -0.57
N HIS A 182 12.15 14.66 -1.09
CA HIS A 182 11.22 13.88 -0.29
C HIS A 182 10.86 12.56 -0.96
N ILE A 183 10.84 11.49 -0.17
CA ILE A 183 10.35 10.18 -0.58
C ILE A 183 9.17 9.84 0.32
N LEU A 184 7.99 9.76 -0.29
CA LEU A 184 6.73 9.47 0.40
C LEU A 184 6.37 8.01 0.15
N THR A 185 6.14 7.24 1.20
CA THR A 185 5.90 5.80 1.09
C THR A 185 4.96 5.27 2.17
N GLY A 186 4.33 4.15 1.93
CA GLY A 186 3.42 3.50 2.88
C GLY A 186 3.00 2.10 2.44
N SER A 187 1.99 1.55 3.09
CA SER A 187 1.35 0.26 2.77
C SER A 187 2.23 -1.00 2.94
N GLN A 188 3.53 -0.86 3.20
CA GLN A 188 4.47 -1.97 3.40
C GLN A 188 5.55 -1.56 4.41
N LEU A 189 6.27 -2.57 4.95
CA LEU A 189 7.43 -2.33 5.81
C LEU A 189 8.57 -1.65 5.04
N MET A 190 9.16 -0.64 5.67
CA MET A 190 10.41 -0.04 5.25
C MET A 190 11.58 -0.72 5.95
N THR A 191 12.55 -1.21 5.20
CA THR A 191 13.75 -1.86 5.76
C THR A 191 14.95 -0.93 5.75
N LYS A 192 15.91 -1.16 6.69
CA LYS A 192 17.18 -0.43 6.72
C LYS A 192 17.89 -0.47 5.35
N ARG A 193 17.88 -1.62 4.68
CA ARG A 193 18.51 -1.77 3.36
C ARG A 193 17.91 -0.84 2.31
N ILE A 194 16.57 -0.70 2.29
CA ILE A 194 15.91 0.22 1.36
C ILE A 194 16.29 1.65 1.69
N LEU A 195 16.25 2.05 2.96
CA LEU A 195 16.61 3.41 3.39
C LEU A 195 18.07 3.76 3.06
N ASP A 196 19.00 2.86 3.36
CA ASP A 196 20.43 3.06 3.02
C ASP A 196 20.62 3.16 1.49
N ALA A 197 19.86 2.41 0.71
CA ALA A 197 19.92 2.50 -0.74
C ALA A 197 19.30 3.80 -1.26
N LEU A 198 18.19 4.25 -0.71
CA LEU A 198 17.56 5.53 -1.05
C LEU A 198 18.50 6.71 -0.80
N THR A 199 19.21 6.72 0.34
CA THR A 199 20.21 7.76 0.65
C THR A 199 21.35 7.81 -0.39
N ARG A 200 21.74 6.69 -0.98
CA ARG A 200 22.77 6.66 -2.04
C ARG A 200 22.25 7.17 -3.39
N HIS A 201 21.00 6.88 -3.73
CA HIS A 201 20.38 7.30 -4.99
C HIS A 201 19.82 8.72 -4.94
N PHE A 202 19.34 9.14 -3.77
CA PHE A 202 18.68 10.42 -3.52
C PHE A 202 19.31 11.08 -2.28
N PRO A 203 20.55 11.59 -2.38
CA PRO A 203 21.34 12.01 -1.23
C PRO A 203 20.75 13.20 -0.45
N MET A 204 19.89 13.98 -1.11
CA MET A 204 19.22 15.13 -0.47
C MET A 204 17.85 14.76 0.09
N SER A 205 17.40 13.50 -0.06
CA SER A 205 16.05 13.12 0.28
C SER A 205 15.86 12.80 1.76
N ARG A 206 14.68 13.16 2.24
CA ARG A 206 14.10 12.75 3.50
C ARG A 206 12.98 11.74 3.20
N THR A 207 12.98 10.59 3.88
CA THR A 207 11.93 9.57 3.68
C THR A 207 10.86 9.75 4.74
N ILE A 208 9.60 9.83 4.32
CA ILE A 208 8.42 9.85 5.18
C ILE A 208 7.62 8.57 4.92
N LEU A 209 7.50 7.74 5.95
CA LEU A 209 6.65 6.54 5.93
C LEU A 209 5.35 6.89 6.62
N TYR A 210 4.22 6.64 5.97
CA TYR A 210 2.90 6.86 6.55
C TYR A 210 2.13 5.54 6.72
N TYR A 211 1.18 5.55 7.65
CA TYR A 211 0.13 4.55 7.80
C TYR A 211 -1.23 5.18 7.50
N GLY A 212 -2.07 4.42 6.82
CA GLY A 212 -3.42 4.82 6.45
C GLY A 212 -4.13 3.72 5.67
N ALA A 213 -5.41 3.94 5.43
CA ALA A 213 -6.26 3.05 4.64
C ALA A 213 -7.18 3.87 3.73
N SER A 214 -7.72 3.25 2.69
CA SER A 214 -8.66 3.93 1.79
C SER A 214 -9.90 4.43 2.53
N GLU A 215 -10.27 3.77 3.61
CA GLU A 215 -11.38 4.11 4.49
C GLU A 215 -11.08 5.30 5.42
N LEU A 216 -9.82 5.44 5.85
CA LEU A 216 -9.38 6.34 6.92
C LEU A 216 -8.65 7.59 6.42
N SER A 217 -8.15 7.59 5.18
CA SER A 217 -7.09 8.49 4.69
C SER A 217 -5.75 8.23 5.40
N TYR A 218 -4.87 9.22 5.51
CA TYR A 218 -3.63 9.09 6.28
C TYR A 218 -3.90 9.21 7.77
N VAL A 219 -3.30 8.35 8.57
CA VAL A 219 -3.53 8.25 10.01
C VAL A 219 -2.31 8.71 10.81
N SER A 220 -1.12 8.17 10.48
CA SER A 220 0.11 8.50 11.17
C SER A 220 1.30 8.51 10.21
N TYR A 221 2.39 9.14 10.64
CA TYR A 221 3.62 9.20 9.86
C TYR A 221 4.86 9.15 10.77
N ILE A 222 5.96 8.65 10.21
CA ILE A 222 7.28 8.61 10.80
C ILE A 222 8.31 8.92 9.73
N GLU A 223 9.40 9.59 10.09
CA GLU A 223 10.36 10.04 9.10
C GLU A 223 11.82 9.79 9.47
N GLY A 224 12.66 9.77 8.43
CA GLY A 224 14.09 9.75 8.56
C GLY A 224 14.64 8.56 9.34
N LYS A 225 15.50 8.85 10.34
CA LYS A 225 16.17 7.84 11.15
C LYS A 225 15.23 7.10 12.11
N ASP A 226 14.11 7.70 12.48
CA ASP A 226 13.16 7.12 13.43
C ASP A 226 12.51 5.84 12.86
N ILE A 227 12.40 5.74 11.52
CA ILE A 227 11.96 4.51 10.86
C ILE A 227 12.87 3.31 11.22
N LEU A 228 14.17 3.56 11.44
CA LEU A 228 15.16 2.51 11.77
C LEU A 228 15.24 2.20 13.25
N THR A 229 15.06 3.21 14.09
CA THR A 229 15.16 3.08 15.54
C THR A 229 13.92 2.46 16.17
N HIS A 230 12.77 2.53 15.47
CA HIS A 230 11.49 2.01 15.93
C HIS A 230 10.92 0.94 14.95
N PRO A 231 11.44 -0.29 14.95
CA PRO A 231 10.94 -1.35 14.07
C PRO A 231 9.44 -1.55 14.23
N SER A 232 8.72 -1.62 13.11
CA SER A 232 7.25 -1.74 13.03
C SER A 232 6.47 -0.49 13.47
N ALA A 233 7.14 0.60 13.87
CA ALA A 233 6.45 1.86 14.08
C ALA A 233 5.97 2.44 12.75
N VAL A 234 4.78 3.01 12.79
CA VAL A 234 4.17 3.74 11.69
C VAL A 234 3.93 5.21 12.04
N GLY A 235 4.48 5.62 13.17
CA GLY A 235 4.63 7.02 13.55
C GLY A 235 3.58 7.58 14.49
N ARG A 236 3.57 8.89 14.58
CA ARG A 236 2.60 9.65 15.36
C ARG A 236 1.41 10.06 14.50
N PRO A 237 0.22 10.23 15.09
CA PRO A 237 -0.95 10.66 14.33
C PRO A 237 -0.72 12.02 13.67
N PHE A 238 -1.32 12.19 12.48
CA PHE A 238 -1.43 13.52 11.88
C PHE A 238 -2.24 14.45 12.77
N PRO A 239 -1.99 15.77 12.75
CA PRO A 239 -2.82 16.75 13.45
C PRO A 239 -4.31 16.58 13.14
N GLY A 240 -5.14 16.61 14.17
CA GLY A 240 -6.58 16.42 14.07
C GLY A 240 -7.06 14.96 14.01
N ILE A 241 -6.15 13.99 14.13
CA ILE A 241 -6.46 12.56 14.16
C ILE A 241 -6.14 11.98 15.53
N SER A 242 -7.06 11.17 16.06
CA SER A 242 -6.88 10.48 17.33
C SER A 242 -6.86 8.96 17.12
N ILE A 243 -5.96 8.29 17.82
CA ILE A 243 -5.80 6.83 17.78
C ILE A 243 -6.19 6.25 19.12
N ILE A 244 -7.04 5.25 19.11
CA ILE A 244 -7.52 4.55 20.30
C ILE A 244 -7.19 3.06 20.12
N ILE A 245 -6.59 2.43 21.12
CA ILE A 245 -6.35 0.99 21.12
C ILE A 245 -7.40 0.32 22.03
N ARG A 246 -8.16 -0.62 21.45
CA ARG A 246 -9.13 -1.45 22.19
C ARG A 246 -8.83 -2.93 21.89
N ASP A 247 -8.53 -3.70 22.90
CA ASP A 247 -8.18 -5.13 22.78
C ASP A 247 -7.06 -5.38 21.74
N GLY A 248 -6.08 -4.45 21.66
CA GLY A 248 -4.99 -4.51 20.70
C GLY A 248 -5.36 -4.11 19.27
N GLU A 249 -6.59 -3.71 19.00
CA GLU A 249 -7.08 -3.24 17.70
C GLU A 249 -7.03 -1.72 17.61
N ILE A 250 -6.63 -1.21 16.45
CA ILE A 250 -6.52 0.22 16.16
C ILE A 250 -7.88 0.77 15.75
N TYR A 251 -8.38 1.72 16.50
CA TYR A 251 -9.51 2.57 16.16
C TYR A 251 -9.01 3.98 15.90
N VAL A 252 -9.53 4.60 14.86
CA VAL A 252 -9.12 5.93 14.42
C VAL A 252 -10.32 6.87 14.42
N ASP A 253 -10.22 7.95 15.18
CA ASP A 253 -11.17 9.06 15.10
C ASP A 253 -10.59 10.15 14.20
N THR A 254 -11.16 10.29 13.02
CA THR A 254 -10.73 11.22 11.97
C THR A 254 -11.92 11.83 11.25
N PRO A 255 -11.94 13.15 11.02
CA PRO A 255 -12.97 13.79 10.19
C PRO A 255 -12.78 13.50 8.68
N PHE A 256 -11.67 12.88 8.30
CA PHE A 256 -11.24 12.65 6.92
C PHE A 256 -11.53 11.22 6.41
N ALA A 257 -12.34 10.46 7.13
CA ALA A 257 -12.77 9.11 6.74
C ALA A 257 -13.71 9.15 5.51
N VAL A 258 -13.99 7.94 4.98
CA VAL A 258 -15.04 7.77 3.96
C VAL A 258 -16.38 8.25 4.47
N ASP A 259 -17.22 8.63 3.53
CA ASP A 259 -18.55 9.17 3.84
C ASP A 259 -19.42 8.14 4.55
N GLY A 260 -20.24 8.61 5.52
CA GLY A 260 -21.15 7.77 6.30
C GLY A 260 -20.48 6.81 7.31
N ALA A 261 -19.16 6.87 7.50
CA ALA A 261 -18.48 6.02 8.47
C ALA A 261 -18.78 6.45 9.92
N GLU A 262 -19.17 5.49 10.77
CA GLU A 262 -19.26 5.72 12.22
C GLU A 262 -17.85 5.89 12.82
N ARG A 263 -17.71 6.86 13.72
CA ARG A 263 -16.42 7.21 14.33
C ARG A 263 -16.42 6.86 15.83
N PRO A 264 -15.32 6.31 16.39
CA PRO A 264 -14.05 5.98 15.73
C PRO A 264 -14.17 4.72 14.85
N LEU A 265 -13.51 4.73 13.67
CA LEU A 265 -13.52 3.65 12.68
C LEU A 265 -12.33 2.70 12.87
N THR A 266 -12.54 1.41 12.62
CA THR A 266 -11.45 0.42 12.53
C THR A 266 -11.42 -0.26 11.16
N CYS A 267 -10.23 -0.60 10.71
CA CYS A 267 -9.97 -1.49 9.56
C CYS A 267 -9.52 -2.88 10.01
N HIS A 268 -9.72 -3.22 11.30
CA HIS A 268 -9.28 -4.45 11.96
C HIS A 268 -7.76 -4.65 11.95
N ASP A 269 -7.03 -3.54 11.93
CA ASP A 269 -5.60 -3.53 12.10
C ASP A 269 -5.24 -3.61 13.59
N MET A 270 -4.27 -4.47 13.92
CA MET A 270 -3.77 -4.63 15.28
C MET A 270 -2.58 -3.70 15.51
N GLY A 271 -2.52 -3.11 16.69
CA GLY A 271 -1.45 -2.18 17.02
C GLY A 271 -1.36 -1.84 18.50
N ARG A 272 -0.35 -1.07 18.83
CA ARG A 272 -0.17 -0.46 20.16
C ARG A 272 0.39 0.95 20.01
N VAL A 273 0.12 1.78 20.98
CA VAL A 273 0.76 3.09 21.11
C VAL A 273 1.67 3.02 22.33
N ASP A 274 2.89 3.55 22.25
CA ASP A 274 3.79 3.66 23.38
C ASP A 274 3.59 4.97 24.18
N GLU A 275 4.38 5.14 25.24
CA GLU A 275 4.31 6.30 26.13
C GLU A 275 4.66 7.62 25.42
N GLU A 276 5.40 7.55 24.31
CA GLU A 276 5.76 8.70 23.48
C GLU A 276 4.71 9.04 22.41
N GLY A 277 3.61 8.27 22.35
CA GLY A 277 2.54 8.44 21.35
C GLY A 277 2.86 7.84 19.98
N MET A 278 3.88 6.97 19.88
CA MET A 278 4.26 6.30 18.67
C MET A 278 3.36 5.08 18.42
N LEU A 279 2.69 5.04 17.27
CA LEU A 279 1.89 3.89 16.83
C LEU A 279 2.78 2.81 16.23
N TYR A 280 2.60 1.58 16.69
CA TYR A 280 3.21 0.37 16.13
C TYR A 280 2.14 -0.48 15.47
N PHE A 281 2.32 -0.76 14.19
CA PHE A 281 1.45 -1.64 13.43
C PHE A 281 1.87 -3.11 13.62
N LEU A 282 0.95 -3.94 14.11
CA LEU A 282 1.19 -5.35 14.42
C LEU A 282 0.56 -6.31 13.39
N GLY A 283 0.05 -5.79 12.28
CA GLY A 283 -0.61 -6.57 11.24
C GLY A 283 -2.13 -6.55 11.34
N ARG A 284 -2.81 -7.20 10.42
CA ARG A 284 -4.26 -7.33 10.46
C ARG A 284 -4.69 -8.42 11.44
N ARG A 285 -5.89 -8.29 11.98
CA ARG A 285 -6.47 -9.32 12.85
C ARG A 285 -6.51 -10.69 12.15
N GLU A 286 -6.84 -10.72 10.88
CA GLU A 286 -6.85 -11.94 10.04
C GLU A 286 -5.45 -12.49 9.71
N ASP A 287 -4.39 -11.70 9.91
CA ASP A 287 -2.98 -12.08 9.73
C ASP A 287 -2.31 -12.54 11.03
N GLN A 288 -3.08 -12.81 12.07
CA GLN A 288 -2.59 -13.41 13.31
C GLN A 288 -2.59 -14.94 13.21
N TYR A 289 -1.53 -15.55 13.68
CA TYR A 289 -1.43 -17.00 13.81
C TYR A 289 -1.68 -17.43 15.25
N HIS A 290 -2.28 -18.59 15.43
CA HIS A 290 -2.55 -19.16 16.74
C HIS A 290 -1.58 -20.30 17.00
N ILE A 291 -0.67 -20.14 17.96
CA ILE A 291 0.39 -21.12 18.25
C ILE A 291 0.42 -21.38 19.75
N LYS A 292 0.04 -22.60 20.16
CA LYS A 292 0.03 -23.02 21.57
C LYS A 292 -0.68 -22.00 22.48
N GLY A 293 -1.86 -21.53 22.04
CA GLY A 293 -2.65 -20.54 22.77
C GLY A 293 -2.14 -19.08 22.70
N ASN A 294 -1.07 -18.82 21.97
CA ASN A 294 -0.56 -17.46 21.77
C ASN A 294 -0.95 -16.90 20.41
N HIS A 295 -1.27 -15.61 20.37
CA HIS A 295 -1.44 -14.86 19.13
C HIS A 295 -0.07 -14.40 18.63
N VAL A 296 0.28 -14.77 17.41
CA VAL A 296 1.54 -14.41 16.77
C VAL A 296 1.29 -13.52 15.57
N SER A 297 1.78 -12.30 15.64
CA SER A 297 1.70 -11.35 14.54
C SER A 297 2.64 -11.76 13.40
N ARG A 298 2.06 -12.04 12.22
CA ARG A 298 2.81 -12.25 10.99
C ARG A 298 3.76 -11.08 10.72
N GLN A 299 3.28 -9.86 10.88
CA GLN A 299 4.03 -8.64 10.61
C GLN A 299 5.27 -8.52 11.51
N LYS A 300 5.13 -8.86 12.79
CA LYS A 300 6.25 -8.87 13.74
C LYS A 300 7.32 -9.88 13.32
N VAL A 301 6.92 -11.09 12.99
CA VAL A 301 7.88 -12.14 12.54
C VAL A 301 8.56 -11.70 11.25
N LEU A 302 7.79 -11.18 10.27
CA LEU A 302 8.29 -10.70 8.99
C LEU A 302 9.33 -9.58 9.15
N SER A 303 9.08 -8.61 10.03
CA SER A 303 10.03 -7.52 10.27
C SER A 303 11.39 -8.02 10.77
N HIS A 304 11.40 -9.05 11.62
CA HIS A 304 12.63 -9.65 12.13
C HIS A 304 13.35 -10.54 11.09
N LEU A 305 12.59 -11.23 10.23
CA LEU A 305 13.17 -11.97 9.11
C LEU A 305 13.89 -11.05 8.11
N LEU A 306 13.31 -9.90 7.81
CA LEU A 306 13.91 -8.90 6.92
C LEU A 306 15.17 -8.23 7.47
N MET A 307 15.43 -8.35 8.79
CA MET A 307 16.67 -7.90 9.42
C MET A 307 17.79 -8.95 9.40
N LEU A 308 17.51 -10.17 8.96
CA LEU A 308 18.52 -11.23 8.88
C LEU A 308 19.54 -10.94 7.77
N PRO A 309 20.82 -11.34 7.97
CA PRO A 309 21.88 -11.12 6.99
C PRO A 309 21.56 -11.78 5.64
N GLY A 310 21.68 -11.02 4.56
CA GLY A 310 21.47 -11.52 3.19
C GLY A 310 20.02 -11.66 2.75
N VAL A 311 19.04 -11.46 3.63
CA VAL A 311 17.62 -11.51 3.27
C VAL A 311 17.23 -10.24 2.50
N GLU A 312 16.66 -10.44 1.31
CA GLU A 312 16.15 -9.37 0.45
C GLU A 312 14.63 -9.24 0.53
N GLU A 313 13.94 -10.39 0.46
CA GLU A 313 12.50 -10.48 0.67
C GLU A 313 12.22 -11.64 1.62
N ALA A 314 11.17 -11.51 2.39
CA ALA A 314 10.68 -12.56 3.27
C ALA A 314 9.16 -12.66 3.23
N GLU A 315 8.66 -13.82 3.57
CA GLU A 315 7.24 -14.05 3.82
C GLU A 315 7.06 -15.10 4.91
N VAL A 316 5.95 -15.03 5.64
CA VAL A 316 5.58 -16.00 6.69
C VAL A 316 4.20 -16.55 6.41
N ILE A 317 4.07 -17.85 6.49
CA ILE A 317 2.80 -18.55 6.32
C ILE A 317 2.57 -19.46 7.53
N GLY A 318 1.32 -19.48 8.01
CA GLY A 318 0.84 -20.47 8.98
C GLY A 318 0.30 -21.69 8.24
N GLU A 319 0.87 -22.86 8.53
CA GLU A 319 0.35 -24.14 8.13
C GLU A 319 -0.53 -24.71 9.25
N LYS A 320 -1.82 -24.91 8.97
CA LYS A 320 -2.74 -25.48 9.97
C LYS A 320 -2.35 -26.93 10.32
N GLN A 321 -2.24 -27.20 11.60
CA GLN A 321 -1.99 -28.51 12.15
C GLN A 321 -3.32 -29.20 12.55
N ALA A 322 -3.28 -30.51 12.74
CA ALA A 322 -4.45 -31.30 13.12
C ALA A 322 -5.08 -30.88 14.48
N ASN A 323 -4.29 -30.30 15.37
CA ASN A 323 -4.76 -29.76 16.65
C ASN A 323 -5.33 -28.33 16.57
N GLY A 324 -5.43 -27.75 15.38
CA GLY A 324 -5.96 -26.40 15.15
C GLY A 324 -4.93 -25.28 15.28
N ASP A 325 -3.73 -25.54 15.81
CA ASP A 325 -2.64 -24.58 15.87
C ASP A 325 -2.06 -24.28 14.49
N ASP A 326 -1.39 -23.13 14.37
CA ASP A 326 -0.58 -22.79 13.22
C ASP A 326 0.88 -23.20 13.44
N ARG A 327 1.53 -23.67 12.37
CA ARG A 327 2.99 -23.84 12.31
C ARG A 327 3.56 -22.82 11.36
N LEU A 328 4.45 -21.96 11.84
CA LEU A 328 5.04 -20.92 11.02
C LEU A 328 6.12 -21.47 10.08
N ILE A 329 6.03 -21.11 8.82
CA ILE A 329 7.02 -21.39 7.79
C ILE A 329 7.47 -20.05 7.20
N ALA A 330 8.78 -19.78 7.26
CA ALA A 330 9.37 -18.59 6.67
C ALA A 330 9.92 -18.92 5.28
N PHE A 331 9.64 -18.04 4.34
CA PHE A 331 10.24 -18.01 3.01
C PHE A 331 11.20 -16.85 2.94
N LEU A 332 12.44 -17.10 2.51
CA LEU A 332 13.47 -16.08 2.38
C LEU A 332 14.01 -16.08 0.94
N SER A 333 14.18 -14.89 0.38
CA SER A 333 14.95 -14.70 -0.87
C SER A 333 16.09 -13.72 -0.64
N GLY A 334 17.12 -13.81 -1.48
CA GLY A 334 18.35 -13.03 -1.41
C GLY A 334 19.60 -13.89 -1.28
N GLN A 335 20.71 -13.27 -0.91
CA GLN A 335 22.00 -13.97 -0.70
C GLN A 335 22.15 -14.45 0.74
N VAL A 336 21.28 -15.37 1.17
CA VAL A 336 21.22 -15.90 2.55
C VAL A 336 22.19 -17.06 2.67
N SER A 337 23.43 -16.78 3.04
CA SER A 337 24.51 -17.79 3.22
C SER A 337 24.51 -18.47 4.58
N ALA A 338 23.90 -17.88 5.61
CA ALA A 338 23.86 -18.43 6.95
C ALA A 338 23.01 -19.69 7.01
N SER A 339 23.42 -20.70 7.83
CA SER A 339 22.64 -21.91 8.07
C SER A 339 21.32 -21.60 8.78
N ASP A 340 20.33 -22.50 8.65
CA ASP A 340 19.02 -22.35 9.34
C ASP A 340 19.20 -22.26 10.86
N ALA A 341 20.09 -23.07 11.43
CA ALA A 341 20.40 -23.03 12.86
C ALA A 341 20.92 -21.65 13.29
N ARG A 342 21.78 -21.03 12.47
CA ARG A 342 22.28 -19.67 12.74
C ARG A 342 21.18 -18.62 12.63
N LEU A 343 20.32 -18.72 11.60
CA LEU A 343 19.18 -17.80 11.42
C LEU A 343 18.20 -17.92 12.59
N MET A 344 17.86 -19.15 12.99
CA MET A 344 16.99 -19.40 14.16
C MET A 344 17.58 -18.84 15.46
N SER A 345 18.90 -18.99 15.67
CA SER A 345 19.59 -18.40 16.82
C SER A 345 19.50 -16.87 16.84
N LEU A 346 19.62 -16.21 15.69
CA LEU A 346 19.47 -14.77 15.57
C LEU A 346 18.04 -14.31 15.86
N LEU A 347 17.04 -15.10 15.47
CA LEU A 347 15.63 -14.81 15.75
C LEU A 347 15.30 -15.04 17.23
N ALA A 348 15.87 -16.06 17.87
CA ALA A 348 15.66 -16.36 19.28
C ALA A 348 16.10 -15.24 20.22
N GLY A 349 17.06 -14.41 19.81
CA GLY A 349 17.45 -13.21 20.56
C GLY A 349 16.46 -12.04 20.47
N ARG A 350 15.41 -12.15 19.63
CA ARG A 350 14.49 -11.04 19.29
C ARG A 350 13.01 -11.41 19.34
N LEU A 351 12.69 -12.69 19.16
CA LEU A 351 11.35 -13.24 19.11
C LEU A 351 11.16 -14.23 20.27
N ARG A 352 9.93 -14.38 20.74
CA ARG A 352 9.57 -15.43 21.70
C ARG A 352 9.63 -16.80 21.03
N ALA A 353 9.82 -17.85 21.80
CA ALA A 353 9.99 -19.21 21.27
C ALA A 353 8.85 -19.64 20.30
N TRP A 354 7.62 -19.25 20.58
CA TRP A 354 6.46 -19.57 19.73
C TRP A 354 6.31 -18.65 18.51
N GLU A 355 7.06 -17.54 18.43
CA GLU A 355 7.08 -16.63 17.26
C GLU A 355 8.16 -17.04 16.25
N ILE A 356 9.06 -17.95 16.62
CA ILE A 356 10.14 -18.39 15.73
C ILE A 356 9.56 -19.37 14.69
N PRO A 357 9.80 -19.16 13.39
CA PRO A 357 9.35 -20.09 12.36
C PRO A 357 9.91 -21.51 12.61
N HIS A 358 9.06 -22.51 12.48
CA HIS A 358 9.46 -23.91 12.60
C HIS A 358 10.41 -24.34 11.47
N ARG A 359 10.23 -23.74 10.29
CA ARG A 359 11.00 -24.09 9.09
C ARG A 359 11.33 -22.83 8.29
N ILE A 360 12.50 -22.81 7.67
CA ILE A 360 12.93 -21.78 6.71
C ILE A 360 13.07 -22.44 5.34
N LEU A 361 12.45 -21.84 4.32
CA LEU A 361 12.56 -22.23 2.93
C LEU A 361 13.22 -21.09 2.14
N ARG A 362 14.30 -21.42 1.42
CA ARG A 362 14.94 -20.46 0.51
C ARG A 362 14.31 -20.54 -0.85
N VAL A 363 13.96 -19.40 -1.40
CA VAL A 363 13.34 -19.27 -2.73
C VAL A 363 14.09 -18.24 -3.57
N ALA A 364 14.06 -18.39 -4.89
CA ALA A 364 14.70 -17.43 -5.78
C ALA A 364 14.04 -16.03 -5.67
N SER A 365 12.72 -16.00 -5.50
CA SER A 365 11.92 -14.77 -5.26
C SER A 365 10.62 -15.12 -4.55
N ILE A 366 10.06 -14.18 -3.81
CA ILE A 366 8.72 -14.31 -3.22
C ILE A 366 7.68 -14.12 -4.33
N PRO A 367 6.80 -15.12 -4.60
CA PRO A 367 5.76 -15.01 -5.61
C PRO A 367 4.84 -13.82 -5.34
N LYS A 368 4.49 -13.10 -6.41
CA LYS A 368 3.58 -11.94 -6.35
C LYS A 368 2.35 -12.18 -7.23
N THR A 369 1.23 -11.62 -6.84
CA THR A 369 0.03 -11.51 -7.65
C THR A 369 0.21 -10.43 -8.74
N SER A 370 -0.74 -10.35 -9.68
CA SER A 370 -0.77 -9.27 -10.69
C SER A 370 -0.80 -7.86 -10.09
N THR A 371 -1.31 -7.72 -8.86
CA THR A 371 -1.32 -6.45 -8.11
C THR A 371 -0.03 -6.15 -7.34
N GLY A 372 1.00 -7.03 -7.44
CA GLY A 372 2.27 -6.90 -6.73
C GLY A 372 2.24 -7.32 -5.25
N LYS A 373 1.12 -7.82 -4.74
CA LYS A 373 1.02 -8.41 -3.40
C LYS A 373 1.62 -9.82 -3.39
N THR A 374 2.03 -10.32 -2.22
CA THR A 374 2.52 -11.70 -2.09
C THR A 374 1.41 -12.71 -2.41
N ASP A 375 1.73 -13.66 -3.29
CA ASP A 375 0.85 -14.79 -3.62
C ASP A 375 0.99 -15.90 -2.57
N ARG A 376 0.24 -15.77 -1.50
CA ARG A 376 0.23 -16.74 -0.38
C ARG A 376 -0.27 -18.12 -0.79
N LYS A 377 -1.21 -18.21 -1.77
CA LYS A 377 -1.72 -19.50 -2.26
C LYS A 377 -0.61 -20.31 -2.92
N ARG A 378 0.20 -19.65 -3.72
CA ARG A 378 1.36 -20.28 -4.37
C ARG A 378 2.41 -20.72 -3.37
N LEU A 379 2.69 -19.91 -2.34
CA LEU A 379 3.63 -20.29 -1.27
C LEU A 379 3.12 -21.51 -0.46
N LEU A 380 1.83 -21.57 -0.14
CA LEU A 380 1.22 -22.74 0.51
C LEU A 380 1.34 -24.01 -0.35
N ALA A 381 1.17 -23.90 -1.66
CA ALA A 381 1.36 -25.02 -2.58
C ALA A 381 2.82 -25.52 -2.57
N MET A 382 3.80 -24.60 -2.48
CA MET A 382 5.22 -24.97 -2.36
C MET A 382 5.52 -25.73 -1.07
N VAL A 383 4.90 -25.36 0.07
CA VAL A 383 5.05 -26.11 1.33
C VAL A 383 4.59 -27.55 1.16
N LYS A 384 3.40 -27.75 0.58
CA LYS A 384 2.83 -29.09 0.34
C LYS A 384 3.73 -29.95 -0.56
N ALA A 385 4.29 -29.36 -1.62
CA ALA A 385 5.18 -30.07 -2.55
C ALA A 385 6.48 -30.56 -1.86
N VAL A 386 7.05 -29.74 -0.96
CA VAL A 386 8.28 -30.08 -0.21
C VAL A 386 8.01 -31.05 0.94
N SER A 387 6.76 -31.21 1.38
CA SER A 387 6.38 -32.17 2.45
C SER A 387 6.06 -33.58 1.90
N LEU A 388 5.94 -33.72 0.59
CA LEU A 388 5.63 -34.97 -0.12
C LEU A 388 6.85 -35.63 -0.79
N GLY A 389 8.01 -34.99 -0.78
CA GLY A 389 9.30 -35.49 -1.27
C GLY A 389 10.31 -35.64 -0.13
#